data_25b025cdbe2fca288afe9034aead7b09
#
_entry.id   25b025cdbe2fca288afe9034aead7b09
#
_cell.length_a   1.000
_cell.length_b   1.000
_cell.length_c   1.000
_cell.angle_alpha   90.00
_cell.angle_beta   90.00
_cell.angle_gamma   90.00
#
_symmetry.space_group_name_H-M   'P 1'
#
loop_
_entity.id
_entity.type
_entity.pdbx_description
1 polymer ?
#
loop_
_entity_poly.entity_id
_entity_poly.type
_entity_poly.pdbx_seq_one_letter_code
_entity_poly.pdbx_strand_id
1 'polypeptide(L)'
;MNCRHCATPLVHTFLDLGFAPPSNAYLTAADLCRPETFFPLKVMVCGQCWLVQTEDYAEADALFTADYAYFSSTSTSWLAHALVYAEKMIEELQLDGASHVIEVASNDGYLLKNFLTAGIPCLGIEPTDSTADVAEQIGIPVIREFFGEALGRSLADRGLAADLIAGNNVYAHVPDINDFTRGLKAALKAQGTITLEFPHLMRLLEHTQFDTVYHEHFSYLSLHTVQRIFSAAGLRVWRVEQLPTHGGSLRVYGCHAEDTRVTHESVAALLTEEQQRGMRELATYLSLQTRAERIKDDLLSFLIEQKRAGRTVVAYGAAAKGNTLLNYAGVKVDLLRLVCDAASAKQGKFMPGSHIPILPPERLAEAHPDYVLILPWNIAAEVKAQHAALAARGVRFVTAVPTLTIS
;
A
#
# COMPACT_ATOMS: atom_id res chain seq x y z
N MET A 1 8.68 20.15 11.77
CA MET A 1 8.92 19.17 10.69
C MET A 1 8.91 19.86 9.33
N ASN A 2 9.75 19.45 8.40
CA ASN A 2 9.81 19.97 7.03
C ASN A 2 9.35 18.90 6.03
N CYS A 3 8.85 19.33 4.88
CA CYS A 3 8.47 18.44 3.80
C CYS A 3 9.69 17.63 3.32
N ARG A 4 9.54 16.29 3.25
CA ARG A 4 10.60 15.36 2.84
C ARG A 4 11.06 15.54 1.39
N HIS A 5 10.24 16.19 0.52
CA HIS A 5 10.63 16.48 -0.85
C HIS A 5 11.26 17.87 -1.00
N CYS A 6 10.55 18.94 -0.59
CA CYS A 6 10.94 20.32 -0.91
C CYS A 6 11.43 21.15 0.29
N ALA A 7 11.59 20.52 1.46
CA ALA A 7 12.04 21.11 2.72
C ALA A 7 11.18 22.28 3.25
N THR A 8 10.02 22.58 2.65
CA THR A 8 9.08 23.62 3.14
C THR A 8 8.54 23.20 4.51
N PRO A 9 8.43 24.10 5.50
CA PRO A 9 7.81 23.79 6.78
C PRO A 9 6.37 23.27 6.62
N LEU A 10 6.03 22.17 7.29
CA LEU A 10 4.70 21.59 7.30
C LEU A 10 3.85 22.25 8.39
N VAL A 11 2.77 22.90 7.99
CA VAL A 11 1.86 23.62 8.90
C VAL A 11 0.39 23.19 8.74
N HIS A 12 0.08 22.37 7.74
CA HIS A 12 -1.29 21.95 7.44
C HIS A 12 -1.47 20.47 7.75
N THR A 13 -2.32 20.17 8.72
CA THR A 13 -2.73 18.79 9.04
C THR A 13 -3.70 18.31 7.97
N PHE A 14 -3.36 17.20 7.31
CA PHE A 14 -4.23 16.50 6.35
C PHE A 14 -5.22 15.57 7.06
N LEU A 15 -4.69 14.78 8.00
CA LEU A 15 -5.46 13.81 8.77
C LEU A 15 -4.76 13.54 10.11
N ASP A 16 -5.52 13.49 11.20
CA ASP A 16 -5.04 13.10 12.51
C ASP A 16 -5.92 11.94 13.03
N LEU A 17 -5.35 10.76 13.13
CA LEU A 17 -6.02 9.55 13.61
C LEU A 17 -5.68 9.24 15.08
N GLY A 18 -5.03 10.19 15.78
CA GLY A 18 -4.60 10.01 17.17
C GLY A 18 -3.37 9.10 17.27
N PHE A 19 -3.43 8.13 18.17
CA PHE A 19 -2.32 7.20 18.43
C PHE A 19 -2.74 5.78 18.06
N ALA A 20 -1.87 5.06 17.35
CA ALA A 20 -2.08 3.67 16.99
C ALA A 20 -0.74 2.90 17.04
N PRO A 21 -0.76 1.58 17.27
CA PRO A 21 0.42 0.76 17.05
C PRO A 21 0.66 0.57 15.54
N PRO A 22 1.88 0.15 15.11
CA PRO A 22 2.11 -0.22 13.72
C PRO A 22 1.12 -1.29 13.25
N SER A 23 0.51 -1.06 12.09
CA SER A 23 -0.68 -1.84 11.65
C SER A 23 -0.39 -3.32 11.36
N ASN A 24 0.87 -3.69 11.13
CA ASN A 24 1.27 -5.07 10.87
C ASN A 24 1.98 -5.74 12.08
N ALA A 25 2.06 -5.06 13.24
CA ALA A 25 2.67 -5.60 14.47
C ALA A 25 1.71 -6.53 15.22
N TYR A 26 1.31 -7.64 14.58
CA TYR A 26 0.38 -8.62 15.17
C TYR A 26 0.96 -9.24 16.43
N LEU A 27 0.15 -9.27 17.52
CA LEU A 27 0.56 -9.71 18.84
C LEU A 27 0.36 -11.21 19.02
N THR A 28 1.32 -11.85 19.70
CA THR A 28 1.12 -13.20 20.24
C THR A 28 0.39 -13.15 21.57
N ALA A 29 -0.05 -14.30 22.10
CA ALA A 29 -0.65 -14.37 23.44
C ALA A 29 0.31 -13.90 24.56
N ALA A 30 1.61 -14.10 24.36
CA ALA A 30 2.63 -13.63 25.33
C ALA A 30 2.78 -12.10 25.32
N ASP A 31 2.59 -11.47 24.15
CA ASP A 31 2.73 -10.02 24.00
C ASP A 31 1.56 -9.27 24.65
N LEU A 32 0.38 -9.89 24.79
CA LEU A 32 -0.76 -9.30 25.50
C LEU A 32 -0.47 -8.98 26.98
N CYS A 33 0.56 -9.61 27.55
CA CYS A 33 1.01 -9.38 28.93
C CYS A 33 2.16 -8.37 29.03
N ARG A 34 2.52 -7.70 27.91
CA ARG A 34 3.60 -6.73 27.81
C ARG A 34 3.06 -5.35 27.39
N PRO A 35 3.82 -4.27 27.62
CA PRO A 35 3.50 -2.96 27.05
C PRO A 35 3.47 -3.01 25.52
N GLU A 36 2.46 -2.39 24.91
CA GLU A 36 2.38 -2.18 23.47
C GLU A 36 2.74 -0.72 23.14
N THR A 37 3.54 -0.51 22.10
CA THR A 37 3.97 0.82 21.70
C THR A 37 2.96 1.43 20.72
N PHE A 38 2.52 2.65 21.04
CA PHE A 38 1.67 3.47 20.19
C PHE A 38 2.42 4.70 19.70
N PHE A 39 2.32 5.01 18.44
CA PHE A 39 2.86 6.23 17.85
C PHE A 39 1.73 7.15 17.38
N PRO A 40 1.94 8.48 17.35
CA PRO A 40 1.01 9.37 16.66
C PRO A 40 0.84 8.92 15.20
N LEU A 41 -0.41 8.89 14.71
CA LEU A 41 -0.72 8.62 13.31
C LEU A 41 -1.30 9.88 12.70
N LYS A 42 -0.40 10.81 12.40
CA LYS A 42 -0.73 12.12 11.86
C LYS A 42 -0.09 12.33 10.51
N VAL A 43 -0.86 12.86 9.58
CA VAL A 43 -0.47 13.10 8.20
C VAL A 43 -0.60 14.59 7.90
N MET A 44 0.43 15.13 7.26
CA MET A 44 0.53 16.53 6.88
C MET A 44 0.48 16.70 5.37
N VAL A 45 0.02 17.85 4.90
CA VAL A 45 0.11 18.24 3.49
C VAL A 45 1.02 19.44 3.33
N CYS A 46 1.96 19.36 2.38
CA CYS A 46 2.85 20.47 2.04
C CYS A 46 2.10 21.50 1.18
N GLY A 47 2.00 22.75 1.65
CA GLY A 47 1.37 23.84 0.90
C GLY A 47 2.14 24.29 -0.36
N GLN A 48 3.36 23.80 -0.59
CA GLN A 48 4.20 24.17 -1.74
C GLN A 48 4.21 23.10 -2.84
N CYS A 49 4.46 21.83 -2.49
CA CYS A 49 4.59 20.75 -3.47
C CYS A 49 3.42 19.76 -3.45
N TRP A 50 2.50 19.92 -2.52
CA TRP A 50 1.28 19.09 -2.34
C TRP A 50 1.58 17.63 -1.95
N LEU A 51 2.81 17.33 -1.53
CA LEU A 51 3.12 16.02 -0.96
C LEU A 51 2.35 15.87 0.36
N VAL A 52 1.58 14.80 0.45
CA VAL A 52 0.95 14.35 1.68
C VAL A 52 1.86 13.30 2.30
N GLN A 53 2.16 13.42 3.60
CA GLN A 53 3.18 12.63 4.26
C GLN A 53 2.92 12.47 5.76
N THR A 54 3.30 11.32 6.32
CA THR A 54 3.27 11.10 7.76
C THR A 54 4.34 11.92 8.46
N GLU A 55 4.10 12.25 9.72
CA GLU A 55 5.17 12.64 10.62
C GLU A 55 5.97 11.39 11.00
N ASP A 56 7.31 11.51 10.99
CA ASP A 56 8.20 10.36 11.24
C ASP A 56 8.40 10.19 12.74
N TYR A 57 7.77 9.17 13.31
CA TYR A 57 7.92 8.78 14.72
C TYR A 57 8.58 7.42 14.88
N ALA A 58 8.58 6.59 13.82
CA ALA A 58 9.27 5.31 13.79
C ALA A 58 10.23 5.28 12.62
N GLU A 59 11.43 4.76 12.86
CA GLU A 59 12.41 4.53 11.79
C GLU A 59 11.97 3.34 10.92
N ALA A 60 12.37 3.33 9.65
CA ALA A 60 11.99 2.27 8.71
C ALA A 60 12.41 0.88 9.22
N ASP A 61 13.60 0.78 9.83
CA ASP A 61 14.13 -0.47 10.40
C ASP A 61 13.25 -1.04 11.52
N ALA A 62 12.53 -0.18 12.25
CA ALA A 62 11.59 -0.59 13.29
C ALA A 62 10.26 -1.07 12.71
N LEU A 63 9.91 -0.67 11.49
CA LEU A 63 8.67 -1.04 10.80
C LEU A 63 8.83 -2.26 9.91
N PHE A 64 9.99 -2.41 9.26
CA PHE A 64 10.32 -3.52 8.36
C PHE A 64 11.31 -4.47 9.05
N THR A 65 10.80 -5.30 9.94
CA THR A 65 11.61 -6.28 10.68
C THR A 65 11.89 -7.53 9.86
N ALA A 66 12.90 -8.32 10.25
CA ALA A 66 13.25 -9.59 9.58
C ALA A 66 12.07 -10.58 9.45
N ASP A 67 11.10 -10.50 10.37
CA ASP A 67 9.89 -11.33 10.40
C ASP A 67 8.68 -10.66 9.72
N TYR A 68 8.92 -9.78 8.75
CA TYR A 68 7.84 -9.10 8.02
C TYR A 68 6.92 -10.13 7.33
N ALA A 69 5.67 -10.18 7.78
CA ALA A 69 4.75 -11.28 7.49
C ALA A 69 3.98 -11.14 6.15
N TYR A 70 4.35 -10.19 5.29
CA TYR A 70 3.63 -9.96 4.04
C TYR A 70 4.34 -10.62 2.85
N PHE A 71 3.74 -11.67 2.30
CA PHE A 71 4.17 -12.34 1.08
C PHE A 71 3.20 -12.00 -0.05
N SER A 72 3.69 -11.36 -1.10
CA SER A 72 2.89 -10.91 -2.25
C SER A 72 2.28 -12.07 -3.03
N SER A 73 2.95 -13.22 -3.07
CA SER A 73 2.48 -14.42 -3.79
C SER A 73 1.26 -15.09 -3.16
N THR A 74 0.83 -14.68 -1.97
CA THR A 74 -0.36 -15.24 -1.31
C THR A 74 -1.68 -14.83 -1.97
N SER A 75 -1.69 -13.77 -2.76
CA SER A 75 -2.87 -13.27 -3.45
C SER A 75 -2.90 -13.72 -4.92
N THR A 76 -3.85 -14.59 -5.27
CA THR A 76 -4.02 -15.07 -6.66
C THR A 76 -4.32 -13.92 -7.64
N SER A 77 -5.14 -12.96 -7.23
CA SER A 77 -5.45 -11.78 -8.05
C SER A 77 -4.23 -10.90 -8.27
N TRP A 78 -3.35 -10.77 -7.25
CA TRP A 78 -2.12 -10.02 -7.37
C TRP A 78 -1.09 -10.72 -8.28
N LEU A 79 -1.00 -12.04 -8.22
CA LEU A 79 -0.18 -12.83 -9.15
C LEU A 79 -0.65 -12.67 -10.60
N ALA A 80 -1.97 -12.69 -10.85
CA ALA A 80 -2.51 -12.47 -12.20
C ALA A 80 -2.21 -11.04 -12.69
N HIS A 81 -2.33 -10.03 -11.82
CA HIS A 81 -1.96 -8.65 -12.13
C HIS A 81 -0.47 -8.52 -12.51
N ALA A 82 0.42 -9.18 -11.76
CA ALA A 82 1.87 -9.20 -12.02
C ALA A 82 2.21 -9.87 -13.35
N LEU A 83 1.52 -10.96 -13.69
CA LEU A 83 1.72 -11.65 -14.98
C LEU A 83 1.32 -10.74 -16.14
N VAL A 84 0.12 -10.18 -16.11
CA VAL A 84 -0.37 -9.26 -17.17
C VAL A 84 0.55 -8.06 -17.33
N TYR A 85 1.06 -7.52 -16.22
CA TYR A 85 2.03 -6.43 -16.27
C TYR A 85 3.35 -6.86 -16.92
N ALA A 86 3.90 -8.03 -16.54
CA ALA A 86 5.18 -8.50 -17.09
C ALA A 86 5.06 -8.76 -18.60
N GLU A 87 4.02 -9.47 -19.06
CA GLU A 87 3.75 -9.73 -20.48
C GLU A 87 3.67 -8.41 -21.27
N LYS A 88 2.92 -7.42 -20.74
CA LYS A 88 2.79 -6.09 -21.34
C LYS A 88 4.15 -5.38 -21.45
N MET A 89 4.97 -5.39 -20.39
CA MET A 89 6.28 -4.73 -20.43
C MET A 89 7.27 -5.42 -21.37
N ILE A 90 7.24 -6.74 -21.44
CA ILE A 90 8.07 -7.52 -22.39
C ILE A 90 7.75 -7.11 -23.82
N GLU A 91 6.45 -7.06 -24.17
CA GLU A 91 5.99 -6.71 -25.51
C GLU A 91 6.28 -5.23 -25.84
N GLU A 92 5.84 -4.29 -25.00
CA GLU A 92 5.94 -2.86 -25.28
C GLU A 92 7.38 -2.33 -25.30
N LEU A 93 8.24 -2.85 -24.42
CA LEU A 93 9.64 -2.44 -24.32
C LEU A 93 10.59 -3.36 -25.13
N GLN A 94 10.03 -4.40 -25.79
CA GLN A 94 10.79 -5.39 -26.57
C GLN A 94 11.93 -6.00 -25.75
N LEU A 95 11.63 -6.39 -24.50
CA LEU A 95 12.62 -6.97 -23.60
C LEU A 95 12.98 -8.39 -24.05
N ASP A 96 14.27 -8.71 -24.02
CA ASP A 96 14.83 -10.00 -24.43
C ASP A 96 15.97 -10.46 -23.49
N GLY A 97 16.68 -11.51 -23.88
CA GLY A 97 17.81 -12.05 -23.10
C GLY A 97 19.02 -11.12 -22.96
N ALA A 98 19.10 -10.00 -23.69
CA ALA A 98 20.11 -8.96 -23.54
C ALA A 98 19.64 -7.79 -22.65
N SER A 99 18.38 -7.78 -22.31
CA SER A 99 17.77 -6.77 -21.41
C SER A 99 18.04 -7.08 -19.95
N HIS A 100 17.88 -6.11 -19.08
CA HIS A 100 18.00 -6.27 -17.63
C HIS A 100 16.82 -5.60 -16.91
N VAL A 101 16.13 -6.34 -16.06
CA VAL A 101 14.99 -5.87 -15.28
C VAL A 101 15.35 -5.82 -13.80
N ILE A 102 15.09 -4.70 -13.14
CA ILE A 102 15.24 -4.57 -11.68
C ILE A 102 13.87 -4.35 -11.06
N GLU A 103 13.54 -5.11 -10.02
CA GLU A 103 12.40 -4.79 -9.15
C GLU A 103 12.90 -4.33 -7.78
N VAL A 104 12.44 -3.13 -7.35
CA VAL A 104 12.72 -2.59 -6.02
C VAL A 104 11.57 -2.97 -5.08
N ALA A 105 11.91 -3.49 -3.91
CA ALA A 105 11.02 -4.19 -2.97
C ALA A 105 10.37 -5.41 -3.66
N SER A 106 11.25 -6.30 -4.17
CA SER A 106 10.84 -7.45 -4.98
C SER A 106 10.08 -8.52 -4.20
N ASN A 107 10.04 -8.40 -2.88
CA ASN A 107 9.35 -9.32 -1.98
C ASN A 107 9.78 -10.78 -2.27
N ASP A 108 8.85 -11.70 -2.37
CA ASP A 108 9.08 -13.13 -2.61
C ASP A 108 9.29 -13.49 -4.11
N GLY A 109 9.59 -12.50 -4.97
CA GLY A 109 9.83 -12.69 -6.39
C GLY A 109 8.57 -12.87 -7.23
N TYR A 110 7.41 -12.54 -6.69
CA TYR A 110 6.09 -12.73 -7.32
C TYR A 110 5.99 -12.13 -8.73
N LEU A 111 6.66 -11.01 -9.00
CA LEU A 111 6.70 -10.34 -10.31
C LEU A 111 7.87 -10.85 -11.16
N LEU A 112 9.10 -10.86 -10.60
CA LEU A 112 10.32 -11.18 -11.36
C LEU A 112 10.33 -12.61 -11.92
N LYS A 113 9.64 -13.57 -11.30
CA LYS A 113 9.50 -14.93 -11.84
C LYS A 113 8.94 -14.97 -13.26
N ASN A 114 8.11 -13.98 -13.65
CA ASN A 114 7.54 -13.91 -14.99
C ASN A 114 8.60 -13.51 -16.03
N PHE A 115 9.48 -12.56 -15.69
CA PHE A 115 10.63 -12.18 -16.52
C PHE A 115 11.65 -13.33 -16.60
N LEU A 116 11.95 -13.98 -15.48
CA LEU A 116 12.83 -15.15 -15.43
C LEU A 116 12.31 -16.27 -16.33
N THR A 117 11.01 -16.57 -16.28
CA THR A 117 10.35 -17.58 -17.13
C THR A 117 10.44 -17.22 -18.62
N ALA A 118 10.41 -15.93 -18.96
CA ALA A 118 10.58 -15.42 -20.31
C ALA A 118 12.05 -15.39 -20.77
N GLY A 119 13.02 -15.83 -19.92
CA GLY A 119 14.44 -15.83 -20.23
C GLY A 119 15.08 -14.43 -20.17
N ILE A 120 14.48 -13.48 -19.49
CA ILE A 120 14.97 -12.11 -19.35
C ILE A 120 15.75 -11.99 -18.03
N PRO A 121 17.03 -11.55 -18.07
CA PRO A 121 17.81 -11.29 -16.86
C PRO A 121 17.14 -10.31 -15.92
N CYS A 122 17.03 -10.68 -14.65
CA CYS A 122 16.39 -9.84 -13.64
C CYS A 122 17.13 -9.87 -12.31
N LEU A 123 16.89 -8.84 -11.49
CA LEU A 123 17.48 -8.64 -10.17
C LEU A 123 16.43 -8.08 -9.20
N GLY A 124 16.25 -8.73 -8.06
CA GLY A 124 15.45 -8.23 -6.95
C GLY A 124 16.27 -7.38 -5.99
N ILE A 125 15.69 -6.33 -5.46
CA ILE A 125 16.23 -5.58 -4.33
C ILE A 125 15.20 -5.67 -3.21
N GLU A 126 15.55 -6.37 -2.12
CA GLU A 126 14.63 -6.70 -1.03
C GLU A 126 15.41 -6.77 0.30
N PRO A 127 15.18 -5.83 1.24
CA PRO A 127 15.92 -5.81 2.49
C PRO A 127 15.49 -6.90 3.48
N THR A 128 14.33 -7.52 3.29
CA THR A 128 13.75 -8.49 4.22
C THR A 128 14.22 -9.90 3.93
N ASP A 129 14.91 -10.54 4.87
CA ASP A 129 15.52 -11.87 4.67
C ASP A 129 14.48 -12.96 4.33
N SER A 130 13.34 -12.98 5.02
CA SER A 130 12.33 -14.03 4.83
C SER A 130 11.74 -14.05 3.42
N THR A 131 11.50 -12.89 2.81
CA THR A 131 10.99 -12.77 1.44
C THR A 131 12.08 -12.97 0.42
N ALA A 132 13.29 -12.44 0.65
CA ALA A 132 14.46 -12.65 -0.21
C ALA A 132 14.82 -14.15 -0.34
N ASP A 133 14.77 -14.91 0.76
CA ASP A 133 15.02 -16.35 0.75
C ASP A 133 14.06 -17.10 -0.20
N VAL A 134 12.79 -16.72 -0.22
CA VAL A 134 11.78 -17.31 -1.11
C VAL A 134 12.07 -16.97 -2.58
N ALA A 135 12.41 -15.70 -2.86
CA ALA A 135 12.79 -15.28 -4.21
C ALA A 135 14.03 -16.02 -4.72
N GLU A 136 15.06 -16.18 -3.89
CA GLU A 136 16.29 -16.91 -4.25
C GLU A 136 16.03 -18.41 -4.49
N GLN A 137 15.11 -19.04 -3.72
CA GLN A 137 14.72 -20.45 -3.93
C GLN A 137 14.09 -20.70 -5.30
N ILE A 138 13.45 -19.72 -5.90
CA ILE A 138 12.89 -19.81 -7.27
C ILE A 138 13.86 -19.31 -8.35
N GLY A 139 15.13 -19.02 -7.98
CA GLY A 139 16.22 -18.69 -8.91
C GLY A 139 16.36 -17.21 -9.24
N ILE A 140 15.72 -16.31 -8.48
CA ILE A 140 15.85 -14.86 -8.67
C ILE A 140 17.05 -14.38 -7.83
N PRO A 141 18.06 -13.73 -8.43
CA PRO A 141 19.12 -13.08 -7.67
C PRO A 141 18.57 -11.88 -6.89
N VAL A 142 18.95 -11.74 -5.60
CA VAL A 142 18.47 -10.68 -4.73
C VAL A 142 19.64 -9.95 -4.06
N ILE A 143 19.54 -8.61 -3.99
CA ILE A 143 20.39 -7.78 -3.14
C ILE A 143 19.57 -7.39 -1.90
N ARG A 144 20.07 -7.76 -0.71
CA ARG A 144 19.39 -7.56 0.58
C ARG A 144 19.75 -6.22 1.22
N GLU A 145 19.41 -5.14 0.53
CA GLU A 145 19.68 -3.78 0.95
C GLU A 145 18.46 -2.87 0.70
N PHE A 146 18.35 -1.79 1.47
CA PHE A 146 17.42 -0.71 1.13
C PHE A 146 17.92 0.03 -0.11
N PHE A 147 17.00 0.33 -1.04
CA PHE A 147 17.33 1.01 -2.28
C PHE A 147 17.42 2.52 -2.09
N GLY A 148 18.48 3.11 -2.64
CA GLY A 148 18.73 4.55 -2.69
C GLY A 148 19.77 4.90 -3.74
N GLU A 149 20.22 6.15 -3.74
CA GLU A 149 21.19 6.67 -4.74
C GLU A 149 22.51 5.90 -4.73
N ALA A 150 23.03 5.56 -3.55
CA ALA A 150 24.29 4.83 -3.41
C ALA A 150 24.23 3.46 -4.08
N LEU A 151 23.18 2.65 -3.82
CA LEU A 151 23.01 1.36 -4.43
C LEU A 151 22.74 1.49 -5.95
N GLY A 152 21.91 2.47 -6.36
CA GLY A 152 21.65 2.75 -7.77
C GLY A 152 22.93 3.03 -8.57
N ARG A 153 23.85 3.84 -8.03
CA ARG A 153 25.17 4.10 -8.62
C ARG A 153 26.03 2.85 -8.66
N SER A 154 26.10 2.10 -7.56
CA SER A 154 26.85 0.83 -7.51
C SER A 154 26.39 -0.16 -8.57
N LEU A 155 25.08 -0.27 -8.82
CA LEU A 155 24.53 -1.12 -9.87
C LEU A 155 24.98 -0.67 -11.26
N ALA A 156 24.94 0.63 -11.54
CA ALA A 156 25.42 1.19 -12.81
C ALA A 156 26.92 0.92 -13.03
N ASP A 157 27.74 1.17 -12.01
CA ASP A 157 29.20 0.96 -12.06
C ASP A 157 29.57 -0.52 -12.28
N ARG A 158 28.72 -1.44 -11.83
CA ARG A 158 28.87 -2.89 -12.04
C ARG A 158 28.30 -3.38 -13.39
N GLY A 159 27.80 -2.46 -14.23
CA GLY A 159 27.17 -2.81 -15.51
C GLY A 159 25.79 -3.46 -15.38
N LEU A 160 25.13 -3.28 -14.24
CA LEU A 160 23.81 -3.82 -13.92
C LEU A 160 22.69 -2.76 -14.06
N ALA A 161 22.92 -1.68 -14.83
CA ALA A 161 21.88 -0.73 -15.15
C ALA A 161 20.71 -1.41 -15.89
N ALA A 162 19.47 -0.97 -15.63
CA ALA A 162 18.27 -1.64 -16.08
C ALA A 162 17.65 -0.99 -17.33
N ASP A 163 17.07 -1.83 -18.18
CA ASP A 163 16.14 -1.42 -19.24
C ASP A 163 14.75 -1.10 -18.64
N LEU A 164 14.38 -1.86 -17.61
CA LEU A 164 13.14 -1.65 -16.85
C LEU A 164 13.43 -1.69 -15.34
N ILE A 165 13.03 -0.65 -14.62
CA ILE A 165 12.98 -0.67 -13.16
C ILE A 165 11.51 -0.67 -12.76
N ALA A 166 11.06 -1.70 -12.04
CA ALA A 166 9.72 -1.82 -11.50
C ALA A 166 9.72 -1.57 -9.99
N GLY A 167 8.69 -0.89 -9.49
CA GLY A 167 8.45 -0.72 -8.06
C GLY A 167 6.96 -0.65 -7.79
N ASN A 168 6.39 -1.77 -7.31
CA ASN A 168 4.97 -1.86 -7.02
C ASN A 168 4.75 -1.71 -5.51
N ASN A 169 3.91 -0.75 -5.11
CA ASN A 169 3.57 -0.45 -3.72
C ASN A 169 4.78 -0.20 -2.79
N VAL A 170 5.89 0.30 -3.34
CA VAL A 170 7.09 0.66 -2.58
C VAL A 170 7.25 2.17 -2.42
N TYR A 171 6.88 2.97 -3.43
CA TYR A 171 7.17 4.40 -3.46
C TYR A 171 6.52 5.19 -2.31
N ALA A 172 5.38 4.70 -1.80
CA ALA A 172 4.73 5.23 -0.60
C ALA A 172 5.47 4.87 0.71
N HIS A 173 6.27 3.79 0.71
CA HIS A 173 6.98 3.26 1.88
C HIS A 173 8.40 3.80 2.06
N VAL A 174 8.79 4.79 1.26
CA VAL A 174 10.16 5.32 1.25
C VAL A 174 10.28 6.55 2.16
N PRO A 175 11.14 6.51 3.20
CA PRO A 175 11.35 7.66 4.09
C PRO A 175 12.01 8.84 3.37
N ASP A 176 13.09 8.61 2.62
CA ASP A 176 13.74 9.62 1.75
C ASP A 176 13.37 9.38 0.28
N ILE A 177 12.25 9.96 -0.13
CA ILE A 177 11.73 9.83 -1.49
C ILE A 177 12.64 10.47 -2.54
N ASN A 178 13.45 11.48 -2.15
CA ASN A 178 14.40 12.13 -3.04
C ASN A 178 15.61 11.24 -3.32
N ASP A 179 16.19 10.64 -2.28
CA ASP A 179 17.29 9.69 -2.40
C ASP A 179 16.91 8.48 -3.25
N PHE A 180 15.75 7.90 -2.95
CA PHE A 180 15.18 6.78 -3.71
C PHE A 180 15.04 7.14 -5.20
N THR A 181 14.48 8.32 -5.51
CA THR A 181 14.26 8.75 -6.90
C THR A 181 15.56 9.03 -7.64
N ARG A 182 16.60 9.56 -6.96
CA ARG A 182 17.95 9.67 -7.52
C ARG A 182 18.57 8.30 -7.78
N GLY A 183 18.30 7.31 -6.90
CA GLY A 183 18.70 5.92 -7.10
C GLY A 183 18.08 5.31 -8.36
N LEU A 184 16.77 5.53 -8.58
CA LEU A 184 16.09 5.10 -9.82
C LEU A 184 16.78 5.68 -11.06
N LYS A 185 17.11 6.99 -11.04
CA LYS A 185 17.83 7.62 -12.14
C LYS A 185 19.21 6.98 -12.37
N ALA A 186 19.95 6.73 -11.30
CA ALA A 186 21.31 6.22 -11.38
C ALA A 186 21.36 4.79 -11.93
N ALA A 187 20.39 3.93 -11.56
CA ALA A 187 20.33 2.54 -11.98
C ALA A 187 19.69 2.34 -13.38
N LEU A 188 19.13 3.40 -13.99
CA LEU A 188 18.41 3.33 -15.26
C LEU A 188 19.35 3.50 -16.45
N LYS A 189 19.28 2.64 -17.47
CA LYS A 189 19.92 2.87 -18.76
C LYS A 189 19.37 4.13 -19.44
N ALA A 190 20.14 4.70 -20.37
CA ALA A 190 19.79 5.96 -21.07
C ALA A 190 18.40 5.94 -21.73
N GLN A 191 17.98 4.81 -22.26
CA GLN A 191 16.65 4.59 -22.87
C GLN A 191 15.74 3.71 -22.02
N GLY A 192 16.09 3.48 -20.75
CA GLY A 192 15.32 2.67 -19.84
C GLY A 192 13.97 3.26 -19.45
N THR A 193 13.14 2.45 -18.84
CA THR A 193 11.82 2.82 -18.32
C THR A 193 11.74 2.50 -16.84
N ILE A 194 11.19 3.41 -16.06
CA ILE A 194 10.80 3.19 -14.67
C ILE A 194 9.28 3.02 -14.64
N THR A 195 8.78 2.03 -13.92
CA THR A 195 7.36 1.94 -13.58
C THR A 195 7.19 1.91 -12.07
N LEU A 196 6.35 2.81 -11.54
CA LEU A 196 5.97 2.82 -10.14
C LEU A 196 4.45 2.71 -10.04
N GLU A 197 3.96 1.70 -9.31
CA GLU A 197 2.54 1.54 -8.99
C GLU A 197 2.33 1.85 -7.51
N PHE A 198 1.36 2.70 -7.20
CA PHE A 198 1.02 3.09 -5.83
C PHE A 198 -0.45 3.54 -5.73
N PRO A 199 -1.08 3.45 -4.52
CA PRO A 199 -2.42 3.97 -4.29
C PRO A 199 -2.49 5.48 -4.62
N HIS A 200 -3.47 5.87 -5.45
CA HIS A 200 -3.59 7.24 -5.93
C HIS A 200 -4.26 8.14 -4.89
N LEU A 201 -3.58 9.20 -4.44
CA LEU A 201 -4.09 10.14 -3.44
C LEU A 201 -5.46 10.75 -3.85
N MET A 202 -5.68 11.02 -5.13
CA MET A 202 -6.96 11.51 -5.62
C MET A 202 -8.10 10.53 -5.32
N ARG A 203 -7.87 9.22 -5.50
CA ARG A 203 -8.86 8.18 -5.18
C ARG A 203 -9.05 8.02 -3.67
N LEU A 204 -7.97 8.16 -2.87
CA LEU A 204 -8.06 8.21 -1.41
C LEU A 204 -8.99 9.34 -0.97
N LEU A 205 -8.80 10.54 -1.51
CA LEU A 205 -9.66 11.69 -1.21
C LEU A 205 -11.09 11.49 -1.67
N GLU A 206 -11.31 11.00 -2.90
CA GLU A 206 -12.63 10.78 -3.48
C GLU A 206 -13.45 9.77 -2.65
N HIS A 207 -12.83 8.66 -2.29
CA HIS A 207 -13.49 7.56 -1.59
C HIS A 207 -13.21 7.52 -0.08
N THR A 208 -12.65 8.57 0.47
CA THR A 208 -12.38 8.70 1.92
C THR A 208 -11.64 7.46 2.48
N GLN A 209 -10.62 6.99 1.78
CA GLN A 209 -9.88 5.78 2.12
C GLN A 209 -8.86 6.05 3.25
N PHE A 210 -9.31 6.71 4.33
CA PHE A 210 -8.45 7.12 5.45
C PHE A 210 -7.83 5.93 6.19
N ASP A 211 -8.44 4.76 6.10
CA ASP A 211 -7.97 3.51 6.68
C ASP A 211 -6.73 2.94 5.99
N THR A 212 -6.39 3.45 4.79
CA THR A 212 -5.11 3.16 4.13
C THR A 212 -3.94 3.96 4.71
N VAL A 213 -4.21 4.81 5.71
CA VAL A 213 -3.19 5.57 6.45
C VAL A 213 -2.67 4.71 7.60
N TYR A 214 -1.36 4.42 7.58
CA TYR A 214 -0.63 3.72 8.64
C TYR A 214 0.86 4.08 8.59
N HIS A 215 1.62 3.78 9.64
CA HIS A 215 2.98 4.28 9.85
C HIS A 215 3.98 3.87 8.75
N GLU A 216 3.75 2.75 8.08
CA GLU A 216 4.60 2.25 6.99
C GLU A 216 4.41 3.06 5.68
N HIS A 217 3.34 3.86 5.55
CA HIS A 217 3.10 4.75 4.42
C HIS A 217 3.63 6.15 4.71
N PHE A 218 4.88 6.41 4.34
CA PHE A 218 5.51 7.71 4.54
C PHE A 218 4.95 8.79 3.63
N SER A 219 4.43 8.43 2.46
CA SER A 219 3.95 9.38 1.43
C SER A 219 2.66 8.91 0.78
N TYR A 220 1.77 9.86 0.47
CA TYR A 220 0.54 9.65 -0.31
C TYR A 220 0.63 10.52 -1.56
N LEU A 221 0.58 9.89 -2.73
CA LEU A 221 1.10 10.45 -3.97
C LEU A 221 0.01 10.78 -4.97
N SER A 222 0.06 11.99 -5.53
CA SER A 222 -0.63 12.41 -6.75
C SER A 222 0.34 12.43 -7.92
N LEU A 223 -0.17 12.44 -9.15
CA LEU A 223 0.67 12.61 -10.35
C LEU A 223 1.42 13.94 -10.31
N HIS A 224 0.74 15.02 -9.92
CA HIS A 224 1.37 16.34 -9.79
C HIS A 224 2.61 16.31 -8.87
N THR A 225 2.50 15.68 -7.72
CA THR A 225 3.60 15.56 -6.76
C THR A 225 4.73 14.69 -7.31
N VAL A 226 4.39 13.54 -7.92
CA VAL A 226 5.39 12.64 -8.52
C VAL A 226 6.17 13.32 -9.64
N GLN A 227 5.50 14.09 -10.51
CA GLN A 227 6.21 14.86 -11.55
C GLN A 227 7.23 15.83 -10.96
N ARG A 228 6.92 16.50 -9.85
CA ARG A 228 7.85 17.42 -9.18
C ARG A 228 9.06 16.68 -8.61
N ILE A 229 8.83 15.55 -7.97
CA ILE A 229 9.91 14.71 -7.41
C ILE A 229 10.80 14.18 -8.53
N PHE A 230 10.22 13.67 -9.60
CA PHE A 230 10.94 13.17 -10.78
C PHE A 230 11.76 14.27 -11.44
N SER A 231 11.15 15.44 -11.65
CA SER A 231 11.84 16.59 -12.25
C SER A 231 13.04 17.04 -11.42
N ALA A 232 12.91 17.07 -10.09
CA ALA A 232 14.01 17.41 -9.19
C ALA A 232 15.18 16.41 -9.25
N ALA A 233 14.89 15.15 -9.59
CA ALA A 233 15.90 14.10 -9.78
C ALA A 233 16.44 14.02 -11.23
N GLY A 234 15.95 14.84 -12.17
CA GLY A 234 16.31 14.77 -13.60
C GLY A 234 15.68 13.59 -14.32
N LEU A 235 14.47 13.22 -13.90
CA LEU A 235 13.56 12.27 -14.56
C LEU A 235 12.30 13.00 -15.02
N ARG A 236 11.51 12.37 -15.89
CA ARG A 236 10.17 12.83 -16.26
C ARG A 236 9.18 11.67 -16.36
N VAL A 237 7.90 11.95 -16.12
CA VAL A 237 6.81 11.01 -16.38
C VAL A 237 6.37 11.18 -17.82
N TRP A 238 6.34 10.09 -18.60
CA TRP A 238 5.96 10.13 -20.00
C TRP A 238 4.62 9.43 -20.29
N ARG A 239 4.13 8.55 -19.39
CA ARG A 239 2.83 7.88 -19.48
C ARG A 239 2.30 7.59 -18.08
N VAL A 240 0.99 7.49 -17.93
CA VAL A 240 0.31 7.03 -16.72
C VAL A 240 -0.84 6.09 -17.04
N GLU A 241 -1.17 5.21 -16.09
CA GLU A 241 -2.32 4.32 -16.14
C GLU A 241 -3.03 4.33 -14.79
N GLN A 242 -4.34 4.51 -14.81
CA GLN A 242 -5.18 4.35 -13.63
C GLN A 242 -5.62 2.89 -13.53
N LEU A 243 -5.42 2.28 -12.36
CA LEU A 243 -5.66 0.87 -12.10
C LEU A 243 -6.68 0.69 -10.98
N PRO A 244 -7.50 -0.38 -11.02
CA PRO A 244 -8.50 -0.64 -9.98
C PRO A 244 -7.89 -1.26 -8.71
N THR A 245 -6.61 -1.60 -8.70
CA THR A 245 -5.93 -2.22 -7.56
C THR A 245 -6.00 -1.34 -6.32
N HIS A 246 -6.09 -1.96 -5.14
CA HIS A 246 -6.07 -1.30 -3.82
C HIS A 246 -7.11 -0.17 -3.60
N GLY A 247 -8.19 -0.14 -4.40
CA GLY A 247 -9.21 0.90 -4.34
C GLY A 247 -8.93 2.11 -5.25
N GLY A 248 -8.01 1.94 -6.20
CA GLY A 248 -7.59 2.91 -7.21
C GLY A 248 -6.11 3.27 -7.09
N SER A 249 -5.28 2.63 -7.93
CA SER A 249 -3.84 2.88 -8.01
C SER A 249 -3.51 3.70 -9.26
N LEU A 250 -2.35 4.33 -9.21
CA LEU A 250 -1.71 4.99 -10.34
C LEU A 250 -0.42 4.26 -10.66
N ARG A 251 -0.24 3.87 -11.93
CA ARG A 251 1.05 3.45 -12.45
C ARG A 251 1.63 4.59 -13.28
N VAL A 252 2.80 5.08 -12.88
CA VAL A 252 3.55 6.08 -13.63
C VAL A 252 4.68 5.41 -14.40
N TYR A 253 4.93 5.89 -15.61
CA TYR A 253 6.04 5.48 -16.47
C TYR A 253 7.02 6.64 -16.56
N GLY A 254 8.22 6.44 -16.03
CA GLY A 254 9.30 7.41 -15.98
C GLY A 254 10.43 7.09 -16.95
N CYS A 255 11.18 8.11 -17.32
CA CYS A 255 12.43 8.03 -18.07
C CYS A 255 13.33 9.18 -17.70
N HIS A 256 14.59 9.18 -18.19
CA HIS A 256 15.47 10.35 -18.06
C HIS A 256 14.81 11.61 -18.65
N ALA A 257 15.11 12.77 -18.09
CA ALA A 257 14.55 14.04 -18.58
C ALA A 257 14.96 14.33 -20.04
N GLU A 258 16.16 13.89 -20.42
CA GLU A 258 16.76 14.06 -21.74
C GLU A 258 16.25 13.05 -22.80
N ASP A 259 15.50 12.03 -22.38
CA ASP A 259 14.94 11.02 -23.28
C ASP A 259 13.96 11.66 -24.28
N THR A 260 14.06 11.29 -25.56
CA THR A 260 13.33 11.93 -26.67
C THR A 260 11.94 11.33 -26.94
N ARG A 261 11.54 10.27 -26.20
CA ARG A 261 10.19 9.68 -26.37
C ARG A 261 9.10 10.71 -26.09
N VAL A 262 8.02 10.65 -26.87
CA VAL A 262 6.89 11.56 -26.73
C VAL A 262 6.14 11.29 -25.44
N THR A 263 5.76 12.34 -24.74
CA THR A 263 4.86 12.21 -23.57
C THR A 263 3.46 11.86 -24.06
N HIS A 264 2.90 10.77 -23.51
CA HIS A 264 1.56 10.31 -23.84
C HIS A 264 0.49 11.25 -23.27
N GLU A 265 -0.62 11.41 -23.99
CA GLU A 265 -1.73 12.30 -23.63
C GLU A 265 -2.35 12.00 -22.24
N SER A 266 -2.23 10.75 -21.76
CA SER A 266 -2.72 10.35 -20.43
C SER A 266 -2.14 11.19 -19.29
N VAL A 267 -0.91 11.70 -19.45
CA VAL A 267 -0.27 12.55 -18.44
C VAL A 267 -1.00 13.90 -18.33
N ALA A 268 -1.23 14.58 -19.46
CA ALA A 268 -1.94 15.85 -19.46
C ALA A 268 -3.40 15.70 -19.03
N ALA A 269 -4.06 14.61 -19.45
CA ALA A 269 -5.44 14.32 -19.09
C ALA A 269 -5.57 14.13 -17.55
N LEU A 270 -4.72 13.33 -16.93
CA LEU A 270 -4.78 13.08 -15.49
C LEU A 270 -4.40 14.31 -14.66
N LEU A 271 -3.42 15.11 -15.10
CA LEU A 271 -3.09 16.38 -14.43
C LEU A 271 -4.25 17.36 -14.46
N THR A 272 -5.02 17.38 -15.57
CA THR A 272 -6.24 18.17 -15.69
C THR A 272 -7.33 17.65 -14.74
N GLU A 273 -7.51 16.33 -14.66
CA GLU A 273 -8.46 15.72 -13.73
C GLU A 273 -8.08 16.06 -12.27
N GLU A 274 -6.82 15.88 -11.87
CA GLU A 274 -6.33 16.24 -10.53
C GLU A 274 -6.58 17.73 -10.21
N GLN A 275 -6.34 18.61 -11.18
CA GLN A 275 -6.59 20.04 -11.00
C GLN A 275 -8.08 20.35 -10.83
N GLN A 276 -8.96 19.76 -11.66
CA GLN A 276 -10.41 19.92 -11.56
C GLN A 276 -10.98 19.38 -10.24
N ARG A 277 -10.33 18.37 -9.66
CA ARG A 277 -10.66 17.80 -8.33
C ARG A 277 -10.09 18.60 -7.16
N GLY A 278 -9.46 19.74 -7.43
CA GLY A 278 -8.90 20.62 -6.40
C GLY A 278 -7.63 20.08 -5.74
N MET A 279 -6.85 19.19 -6.42
CA MET A 279 -5.61 18.63 -5.85
C MET A 279 -4.48 19.66 -5.68
N ARG A 280 -4.75 20.94 -5.91
CA ARG A 280 -3.86 22.08 -5.62
C ARG A 280 -4.57 23.14 -4.74
N GLU A 281 -5.60 22.72 -4.04
CA GLU A 281 -6.40 23.57 -3.15
C GLU A 281 -6.40 22.97 -1.74
N LEU A 282 -5.96 23.75 -0.76
CA LEU A 282 -5.83 23.27 0.61
C LEU A 282 -7.16 22.76 1.19
N ALA A 283 -8.28 23.39 0.80
CA ALA A 283 -9.61 23.01 1.26
C ALA A 283 -9.97 21.55 0.92
N THR A 284 -9.52 21.05 -0.23
CA THR A 284 -9.73 19.65 -0.65
C THR A 284 -9.11 18.69 0.36
N TYR A 285 -7.88 18.97 0.78
CA TYR A 285 -7.13 18.14 1.73
C TYR A 285 -7.72 18.21 3.14
N LEU A 286 -8.03 19.41 3.62
CA LEU A 286 -8.57 19.63 4.97
C LEU A 286 -9.98 19.04 5.17
N SER A 287 -10.69 18.74 4.09
CA SER A 287 -12.03 18.13 4.15
C SER A 287 -12.02 16.66 4.60
N LEU A 288 -10.89 15.97 4.55
CA LEU A 288 -10.83 14.52 4.80
C LEU A 288 -11.11 14.17 6.27
N GLN A 289 -10.61 14.96 7.21
CA GLN A 289 -10.77 14.71 8.65
C GLN A 289 -12.24 14.50 9.02
N THR A 290 -13.10 15.46 8.69
CA THR A 290 -14.54 15.40 9.01
C THR A 290 -15.24 14.21 8.35
N ARG A 291 -14.80 13.82 7.14
CA ARG A 291 -15.35 12.64 6.46
C ARG A 291 -14.92 11.33 7.13
N ALA A 292 -13.67 11.25 7.57
CA ALA A 292 -13.15 10.10 8.31
C ALA A 292 -13.85 9.95 9.68
N GLU A 293 -14.07 11.06 10.40
CA GLU A 293 -14.83 11.10 11.64
C GLU A 293 -16.25 10.56 11.47
N ARG A 294 -16.94 10.95 10.40
CA ARG A 294 -18.28 10.46 10.11
C ARG A 294 -18.30 8.93 9.90
N ILE A 295 -17.37 8.40 9.12
CA ILE A 295 -17.28 6.94 8.91
C ILE A 295 -17.02 6.21 10.23
N LYS A 296 -16.13 6.74 11.06
CA LYS A 296 -15.86 6.21 12.41
C LYS A 296 -17.13 6.18 13.25
N ASP A 297 -17.86 7.29 13.31
CA ASP A 297 -19.06 7.43 14.12
C ASP A 297 -20.20 6.53 13.62
N ASP A 298 -20.37 6.40 12.31
CA ASP A 298 -21.34 5.48 11.69
C ASP A 298 -21.03 4.02 12.02
N LEU A 299 -19.75 3.61 11.95
CA LEU A 299 -19.33 2.26 12.33
C LEU A 299 -19.58 1.97 13.81
N LEU A 300 -19.23 2.90 14.71
CA LEU A 300 -19.46 2.74 16.14
C LEU A 300 -20.95 2.66 16.46
N SER A 301 -21.76 3.54 15.87
CA SER A 301 -23.22 3.53 16.04
C SER A 301 -23.79 2.19 15.63
N PHE A 302 -23.42 1.69 14.45
CA PHE A 302 -23.82 0.36 13.96
C PHE A 302 -23.45 -0.74 14.95
N LEU A 303 -22.19 -0.84 15.36
CA LEU A 303 -21.72 -1.90 16.26
C LEU A 303 -22.44 -1.87 17.63
N ILE A 304 -22.64 -0.69 18.19
CA ILE A 304 -23.35 -0.50 19.47
C ILE A 304 -24.82 -0.90 19.34
N GLU A 305 -25.48 -0.51 18.25
CA GLU A 305 -26.88 -0.88 17.99
C GLU A 305 -27.04 -2.40 17.85
N GLN A 306 -26.16 -3.06 17.09
CA GLN A 306 -26.22 -4.51 16.93
C GLN A 306 -25.98 -5.23 18.27
N LYS A 307 -24.99 -4.79 19.05
CA LYS A 307 -24.73 -5.32 20.40
C LYS A 307 -25.96 -5.19 21.32
N ARG A 308 -26.62 -4.02 21.33
CA ARG A 308 -27.84 -3.79 22.12
C ARG A 308 -29.01 -4.65 21.67
N ALA A 309 -29.08 -4.96 20.38
CA ALA A 309 -30.08 -5.85 19.80
C ALA A 309 -29.76 -7.35 20.00
N GLY A 310 -28.68 -7.69 20.71
CA GLY A 310 -28.26 -9.07 20.95
C GLY A 310 -27.69 -9.77 19.71
N ARG A 311 -27.34 -9.04 18.66
CA ARG A 311 -26.80 -9.57 17.41
C ARG A 311 -25.30 -9.71 17.46
N THR A 312 -24.79 -10.72 16.77
CA THR A 312 -23.35 -11.00 16.69
C THR A 312 -22.76 -10.40 15.43
N VAL A 313 -21.74 -9.53 15.62
CA VAL A 313 -20.89 -9.00 14.53
C VAL A 313 -19.50 -9.59 14.67
N VAL A 314 -18.98 -10.15 13.59
CA VAL A 314 -17.58 -10.60 13.47
C VAL A 314 -16.94 -9.91 12.27
N ALA A 315 -15.60 -9.95 12.14
CA ALA A 315 -14.95 -9.37 10.97
C ALA A 315 -14.23 -10.42 10.13
N TYR A 316 -13.95 -10.03 8.89
CA TYR A 316 -13.11 -10.78 7.97
C TYR A 316 -12.01 -9.89 7.39
N GLY A 317 -10.77 -10.43 7.35
CA GLY A 317 -9.57 -9.79 6.80
C GLY A 317 -8.80 -8.95 7.83
N ALA A 318 -7.82 -9.55 8.50
CA ALA A 318 -6.89 -8.85 9.41
C ALA A 318 -5.84 -8.06 8.60
N ALA A 319 -6.29 -7.07 7.82
CA ALA A 319 -5.44 -6.22 7.00
C ALA A 319 -4.99 -4.96 7.77
N ALA A 320 -3.87 -4.36 7.36
CA ALA A 320 -3.34 -3.11 7.95
C ALA A 320 -4.40 -2.01 8.00
N LYS A 321 -5.17 -1.83 6.90
CA LYS A 321 -6.29 -0.86 6.86
C LYS A 321 -7.39 -1.17 7.88
N GLY A 322 -7.66 -2.45 8.14
CA GLY A 322 -8.59 -2.85 9.19
C GLY A 322 -8.10 -2.44 10.58
N ASN A 323 -6.80 -2.56 10.85
CA ASN A 323 -6.21 -2.08 12.08
C ASN A 323 -6.35 -0.57 12.25
N THR A 324 -6.07 0.21 11.20
CA THR A 324 -6.28 1.67 11.24
C THR A 324 -7.73 2.02 11.56
N LEU A 325 -8.69 1.42 10.85
CA LEU A 325 -10.11 1.66 11.07
C LEU A 325 -10.54 1.33 12.51
N LEU A 326 -10.18 0.12 13.00
CA LEU A 326 -10.58 -0.35 14.33
C LEU A 326 -9.94 0.46 15.45
N ASN A 327 -8.67 0.81 15.33
CA ASN A 327 -7.97 1.63 16.33
C ASN A 327 -8.53 3.07 16.36
N TYR A 328 -8.72 3.69 15.18
CA TYR A 328 -9.31 5.04 15.11
C TYR A 328 -10.73 5.08 15.67
N ALA A 329 -11.54 4.05 15.42
CA ALA A 329 -12.88 3.93 15.97
C ALA A 329 -12.90 3.45 17.44
N GLY A 330 -11.77 3.07 18.02
CA GLY A 330 -11.71 2.56 19.39
C GLY A 330 -12.45 1.22 19.60
N VAL A 331 -12.61 0.43 18.53
CA VAL A 331 -13.30 -0.86 18.57
C VAL A 331 -12.45 -1.90 19.28
N LYS A 332 -13.04 -2.60 20.26
CA LYS A 332 -12.42 -3.66 21.06
C LYS A 332 -13.29 -4.93 21.01
N VAL A 333 -12.83 -5.98 21.70
CA VAL A 333 -13.48 -7.31 21.75
C VAL A 333 -14.92 -7.29 22.26
N ASP A 334 -15.32 -6.24 22.97
CA ASP A 334 -16.70 -6.08 23.46
C ASP A 334 -17.71 -5.70 22.37
N LEU A 335 -17.23 -5.11 21.27
CA LEU A 335 -18.03 -4.75 20.08
C LEU A 335 -17.80 -5.72 18.91
N LEU A 336 -16.57 -6.22 18.75
CA LEU A 336 -16.15 -7.09 17.66
C LEU A 336 -15.36 -8.27 18.24
N ARG A 337 -15.96 -9.46 18.31
CA ARG A 337 -15.42 -10.58 19.08
C ARG A 337 -14.19 -11.23 18.45
N LEU A 338 -14.11 -11.27 17.13
CA LEU A 338 -13.03 -11.92 16.39
C LEU A 338 -12.92 -11.36 14.97
N VAL A 339 -11.75 -11.54 14.39
CA VAL A 339 -11.47 -11.33 12.97
C VAL A 339 -11.03 -12.68 12.38
N CYS A 340 -11.58 -13.09 11.23
CA CYS A 340 -11.06 -14.23 10.49
C CYS A 340 -10.14 -13.74 9.36
N ASP A 341 -9.02 -14.46 9.13
CA ASP A 341 -8.09 -14.15 8.03
C ASP A 341 -7.54 -15.44 7.41
N ALA A 342 -7.37 -15.43 6.08
CA ALA A 342 -6.85 -16.58 5.34
C ALA A 342 -5.33 -16.76 5.50
N ALA A 343 -4.58 -15.70 5.86
CA ALA A 343 -3.14 -15.75 6.02
C ALA A 343 -2.76 -16.51 7.30
N SER A 344 -2.17 -17.70 7.14
CA SER A 344 -1.77 -18.57 8.27
C SER A 344 -0.79 -17.90 9.22
N ALA A 345 0.07 -17.01 8.73
CA ALA A 345 1.02 -16.23 9.53
C ALA A 345 0.36 -15.28 10.55
N LYS A 346 -0.93 -14.94 10.35
CA LYS A 346 -1.71 -14.08 11.26
C LYS A 346 -2.61 -14.87 12.21
N GLN A 347 -2.98 -16.09 11.84
CA GLN A 347 -3.88 -16.93 12.62
C GLN A 347 -3.28 -17.27 13.98
N GLY A 348 -4.10 -17.25 15.03
CA GLY A 348 -3.68 -17.46 16.42
C GLY A 348 -3.00 -16.25 17.08
N LYS A 349 -2.83 -15.15 16.32
CA LYS A 349 -2.37 -13.86 16.83
C LYS A 349 -3.54 -12.93 17.15
N PHE A 350 -3.22 -11.71 17.56
CA PHE A 350 -4.18 -10.66 17.88
C PHE A 350 -3.91 -9.40 17.06
N MET A 351 -4.97 -8.69 16.72
CA MET A 351 -4.92 -7.40 16.06
C MET A 351 -4.20 -6.38 16.96
N PRO A 352 -3.18 -5.64 16.46
CA PRO A 352 -2.51 -4.63 17.27
C PRO A 352 -3.47 -3.55 17.76
N GLY A 353 -3.29 -3.09 18.99
CA GLY A 353 -4.09 -2.05 19.65
C GLY A 353 -5.49 -2.50 20.06
N SER A 354 -6.25 -3.12 19.20
CA SER A 354 -7.61 -3.60 19.51
C SER A 354 -7.62 -4.92 20.31
N HIS A 355 -6.56 -5.72 20.21
CA HIS A 355 -6.40 -7.04 20.82
C HIS A 355 -7.50 -8.05 20.43
N ILE A 356 -8.13 -7.85 19.29
CA ILE A 356 -9.14 -8.76 18.76
C ILE A 356 -8.44 -10.03 18.23
N PRO A 357 -8.86 -11.25 18.63
CA PRO A 357 -8.22 -12.48 18.17
C PRO A 357 -8.42 -12.71 16.68
N ILE A 358 -7.36 -13.19 16.01
CA ILE A 358 -7.37 -13.54 14.58
C ILE A 358 -7.47 -15.05 14.46
N LEU A 359 -8.53 -15.53 13.80
CA LEU A 359 -8.85 -16.93 13.67
C LEU A 359 -8.86 -17.36 12.18
N PRO A 360 -8.74 -18.66 11.89
CA PRO A 360 -8.85 -19.15 10.52
C PRO A 360 -10.28 -18.98 9.97
N PRO A 361 -10.47 -18.93 8.61
CA PRO A 361 -11.75 -18.64 7.96
C PRO A 361 -12.91 -19.57 8.36
N GLU A 362 -12.62 -20.83 8.69
CA GLU A 362 -13.62 -21.84 9.10
C GLU A 362 -14.38 -21.39 10.36
N ARG A 363 -13.71 -20.67 11.26
CA ARG A 363 -14.30 -20.15 12.49
C ARG A 363 -15.38 -19.09 12.25
N LEU A 364 -15.42 -18.51 11.05
CA LEU A 364 -16.43 -17.50 10.69
C LEU A 364 -17.86 -18.09 10.75
N ALA A 365 -18.04 -19.29 10.22
CA ALA A 365 -19.34 -19.96 10.23
C ALA A 365 -19.72 -20.49 11.63
N GLU A 366 -18.73 -20.93 12.42
CA GLU A 366 -18.94 -21.43 13.78
C GLU A 366 -19.34 -20.33 14.77
N ALA A 367 -18.95 -19.08 14.49
CA ALA A 367 -19.33 -17.93 15.31
C ALA A 367 -20.82 -17.56 15.19
N HIS A 368 -21.57 -18.17 14.27
CA HIS A 368 -22.99 -17.90 13.98
C HIS A 368 -23.29 -16.38 13.89
N PRO A 369 -22.58 -15.62 13.03
CA PRO A 369 -22.75 -14.18 12.97
C PRO A 369 -24.08 -13.78 12.31
N ASP A 370 -24.66 -12.67 12.77
CA ASP A 370 -25.71 -11.95 12.04
C ASP A 370 -25.08 -11.05 10.95
N TYR A 371 -23.88 -10.52 11.25
CA TYR A 371 -23.15 -9.63 10.36
C TYR A 371 -21.67 -10.00 10.27
N VAL A 372 -21.10 -9.87 9.06
CA VAL A 372 -19.66 -9.96 8.80
C VAL A 372 -19.16 -8.60 8.31
N LEU A 373 -18.34 -7.90 9.12
CA LEU A 373 -17.65 -6.68 8.73
C LEU A 373 -16.42 -7.04 7.90
N ILE A 374 -16.43 -6.68 6.62
CA ILE A 374 -15.30 -6.88 5.72
C ILE A 374 -14.36 -5.69 5.86
N LEU A 375 -13.21 -5.91 6.50
CA LEU A 375 -12.22 -4.87 6.73
C LEU A 375 -11.47 -4.48 5.44
N PRO A 376 -11.01 -5.43 4.59
CA PRO A 376 -10.45 -5.10 3.28
C PRO A 376 -11.57 -4.84 2.25
N TRP A 377 -12.26 -3.72 2.38
CA TRP A 377 -13.43 -3.34 1.55
C TRP A 377 -13.16 -3.38 0.04
N ASN A 378 -11.92 -3.17 -0.39
CA ASN A 378 -11.51 -3.20 -1.80
C ASN A 378 -11.63 -4.59 -2.45
N ILE A 379 -11.69 -5.66 -1.65
CA ILE A 379 -11.92 -7.04 -2.11
C ILE A 379 -13.26 -7.59 -1.58
N ALA A 380 -14.18 -6.72 -1.18
CA ALA A 380 -15.45 -7.15 -0.59
C ALA A 380 -16.26 -8.06 -1.51
N ALA A 381 -16.22 -7.86 -2.83
CA ALA A 381 -16.91 -8.72 -3.79
C ALA A 381 -16.36 -10.15 -3.77
N GLU A 382 -15.03 -10.30 -3.71
CA GLU A 382 -14.35 -11.59 -3.62
C GLU A 382 -14.69 -12.29 -2.29
N VAL A 383 -14.60 -11.58 -1.16
CA VAL A 383 -14.94 -12.12 0.16
C VAL A 383 -16.41 -12.59 0.22
N LYS A 384 -17.33 -11.81 -0.33
CA LYS A 384 -18.75 -12.20 -0.40
C LYS A 384 -18.95 -13.46 -1.24
N ALA A 385 -18.26 -13.59 -2.37
CA ALA A 385 -18.33 -14.77 -3.23
C ALA A 385 -17.78 -16.02 -2.50
N GLN A 386 -16.63 -15.90 -1.83
CA GLN A 386 -16.03 -17.00 -1.05
C GLN A 386 -16.96 -17.47 0.09
N HIS A 387 -17.72 -16.56 0.69
CA HIS A 387 -18.61 -16.83 1.81
C HIS A 387 -20.10 -16.81 1.46
N ALA A 388 -20.46 -17.11 0.19
CA ALA A 388 -21.83 -17.11 -0.29
C ALA A 388 -22.77 -18.04 0.54
N ALA A 389 -22.25 -19.12 1.10
CA ALA A 389 -22.99 -20.01 1.98
C ALA A 389 -23.47 -19.33 3.28
N LEU A 390 -22.76 -18.32 3.78
CA LEU A 390 -23.20 -17.52 4.93
C LEU A 390 -24.36 -16.61 4.53
N ALA A 391 -24.29 -15.96 3.36
CA ALA A 391 -25.38 -15.15 2.84
C ALA A 391 -26.66 -15.96 2.67
N ALA A 392 -26.56 -17.20 2.16
CA ALA A 392 -27.71 -18.13 2.02
C ALA A 392 -28.36 -18.50 3.38
N ARG A 393 -27.61 -18.35 4.48
CA ARG A 393 -28.11 -18.56 5.86
C ARG A 393 -28.63 -17.27 6.51
N GLY A 394 -28.70 -16.15 5.77
CA GLY A 394 -29.21 -14.87 6.24
C GLY A 394 -28.16 -13.95 6.88
N VAL A 395 -26.88 -14.31 6.84
CA VAL A 395 -25.79 -13.44 7.31
C VAL A 395 -25.62 -12.25 6.34
N ARG A 396 -25.52 -11.05 6.89
CA ARG A 396 -25.35 -9.82 6.10
C ARG A 396 -23.90 -9.34 6.15
N PHE A 397 -23.40 -8.87 5.01
CA PHE A 397 -22.05 -8.32 4.91
C PHE A 397 -22.06 -6.80 5.06
N VAL A 398 -21.06 -6.29 5.75
CA VAL A 398 -20.92 -4.86 6.05
C VAL A 398 -19.56 -4.37 5.58
N THR A 399 -19.51 -3.21 4.94
CA THR A 399 -18.28 -2.44 4.70
C THR A 399 -18.46 -1.06 5.30
N ALA A 400 -17.42 -0.48 5.93
CA ALA A 400 -17.49 0.84 6.55
C ALA A 400 -17.04 1.96 5.60
N VAL A 401 -16.09 1.68 4.70
CA VAL A 401 -15.48 2.67 3.78
C VAL A 401 -15.99 2.41 2.36
N PRO A 402 -16.33 3.47 1.57
CA PRO A 402 -16.34 4.90 1.88
C PRO A 402 -17.54 5.35 2.73
N THR A 403 -18.55 4.54 2.85
CA THR A 403 -19.74 4.73 3.68
C THR A 403 -20.19 3.38 4.21
N LEU A 404 -20.79 3.36 5.39
CA LEU A 404 -21.31 2.12 5.97
C LEU A 404 -22.40 1.55 5.04
N THR A 405 -22.15 0.36 4.51
CA THR A 405 -23.04 -0.33 3.59
C THR A 405 -23.31 -1.74 4.08
N ILE A 406 -24.59 -2.14 4.10
CA ILE A 406 -25.03 -3.47 4.50
C ILE A 406 -25.68 -4.16 3.29
N SER A 407 -25.26 -5.36 2.99
CA SER A 407 -25.71 -6.13 1.81
C SER A 407 -26.05 -7.58 2.16
#